data_f475e1dac3fbc270d56c711b65d14290
#
_entry.id   f475e1dac3fbc270d56c711b65d14290
#
_cell.length_a   1.000
_cell.length_b   1.000
_cell.length_c   1.000
_cell.angle_alpha   90.00
_cell.angle_beta   90.00
_cell.angle_gamma   90.00
#
_symmetry.space_group_name_H-M   'P 1'
#
loop_
_entity.id
_entity.type
_entity.pdbx_description
1 polymer ?
#
loop_
_entity_poly.entity_id
_entity_poly.type
_entity_poly.pdbx_seq_one_letter_code
_entity_poly.pdbx_strand_id
1 'polypeptide(L)'
;MIFEVTYQVRVSDFTEGLKWYKVLLNKDPDFIPHEGFAEWEIIPGCWLQVSEGTTTEGSGPIRFGVLSIENEKSRMSKKLNVDSFEIFSREEVPVRWSTFNDPWGNRIGFFEYINKHEESNRVKTILENRLEI
;
A
#
# COMPACT_ATOMS: atom_id res chain seq x y z
N MET A 1 12.08 10.14 -19.61
CA MET A 1 10.80 9.49 -19.25
C MET A 1 10.97 8.65 -18.00
N ILE A 2 10.09 8.84 -17.03
CA ILE A 2 10.09 8.01 -15.81
C ILE A 2 9.23 6.78 -16.11
N PHE A 3 9.77 5.58 -15.92
CA PHE A 3 9.06 4.34 -16.22
C PHE A 3 8.90 3.42 -14.99
N GLU A 4 9.58 3.73 -13.90
CA GLU A 4 9.57 2.88 -12.71
C GLU A 4 9.77 3.72 -11.46
N VAL A 5 9.12 3.34 -10.37
CA VAL A 5 9.22 4.01 -9.08
C VAL A 5 9.39 2.96 -7.99
N THR A 6 10.29 3.22 -7.06
CA THR A 6 10.43 2.42 -5.84
C THR A 6 10.12 3.29 -4.64
N TYR A 7 9.49 2.70 -3.62
CA TYR A 7 9.29 3.31 -2.32
C TYR A 7 9.76 2.35 -1.24
N GLN A 8 10.64 2.82 -0.37
CA GLN A 8 11.21 1.98 0.67
C GLN A 8 10.68 2.35 2.05
N VAL A 9 10.24 1.34 2.80
CA VAL A 9 9.91 1.48 4.21
C VAL A 9 10.94 0.72 5.03
N ARG A 10 11.21 1.22 6.23
CA ARG A 10 12.15 0.61 7.15
C ARG A 10 11.42 -0.07 8.31
N VAL A 11 11.88 -1.26 8.66
CA VAL A 11 11.38 -2.04 9.79
C VAL A 11 12.56 -2.45 10.66
N SER A 12 12.39 -2.47 11.96
CA SER A 12 13.48 -2.86 12.86
C SER A 12 13.66 -4.37 12.98
N ASP A 13 12.62 -5.13 12.65
CA ASP A 13 12.61 -6.60 12.65
C ASP A 13 12.10 -7.08 11.29
N PHE A 14 13.00 -7.60 10.48
CA PHE A 14 12.64 -8.01 9.12
C PHE A 14 11.67 -9.19 9.09
N THR A 15 11.83 -10.17 9.97
CA THR A 15 10.94 -11.33 10.01
C THR A 15 9.49 -10.91 10.27
N GLU A 16 9.30 -10.04 11.25
CA GLU A 16 7.97 -9.50 11.56
C GLU A 16 7.47 -8.54 10.48
N GLY A 17 8.36 -7.73 9.92
CA GLY A 17 8.04 -6.82 8.82
C GLY A 17 7.57 -7.57 7.59
N LEU A 18 8.27 -8.64 7.23
CA LEU A 18 7.90 -9.49 6.10
C LEU A 18 6.49 -10.07 6.27
N LYS A 19 6.17 -10.58 7.46
CA LYS A 19 4.84 -11.10 7.77
C LYS A 19 3.77 -10.02 7.65
N TRP A 20 4.03 -8.86 8.23
CA TRP A 20 3.08 -7.75 8.25
C TRP A 20 2.75 -7.27 6.84
N TYR A 21 3.77 -7.07 6.01
CA TYR A 21 3.57 -6.59 4.64
C TYR A 21 2.99 -7.64 3.71
N LYS A 22 3.24 -8.94 3.94
CA LYS A 22 2.53 -10.01 3.23
C LYS A 22 1.03 -9.94 3.48
N VAL A 23 0.61 -9.64 4.70
CA VAL A 23 -0.82 -9.48 5.01
C VAL A 23 -1.38 -8.22 4.39
N LEU A 24 -0.68 -7.08 4.55
CA LEU A 24 -1.12 -5.80 3.97
C LEU A 24 -1.35 -5.92 2.47
N LEU A 25 -0.37 -6.45 1.76
CA LEU A 25 -0.38 -6.55 0.30
C LEU A 25 -1.11 -7.78 -0.22
N ASN A 26 -1.44 -8.70 0.67
CA ASN A 26 -2.13 -9.95 0.36
C ASN A 26 -1.41 -10.78 -0.70
N LYS A 27 -0.09 -10.76 -0.68
CA LYS A 27 0.73 -11.59 -1.55
C LYS A 27 2.16 -11.72 -1.01
N ASP A 28 2.86 -12.75 -1.44
CA ASP A 28 4.28 -12.93 -1.16
C ASP A 28 5.11 -11.88 -1.93
N PRO A 29 6.30 -11.54 -1.44
CA PRO A 29 7.19 -10.65 -2.19
C PRO A 29 7.60 -11.29 -3.51
N ASP A 30 7.82 -10.43 -4.51
CA ASP A 30 8.33 -10.88 -5.80
C ASP A 30 9.80 -11.29 -5.69
N PHE A 31 10.56 -10.59 -4.86
CA PHE A 31 11.98 -10.88 -4.64
C PHE A 31 12.39 -10.66 -3.19
N ILE A 32 13.34 -11.48 -2.73
CA ILE A 32 14.14 -11.24 -1.53
C ILE A 32 15.59 -11.33 -2.00
N PRO A 33 16.13 -10.22 -2.56
CA PRO A 33 17.46 -10.25 -3.18
C PRO A 33 18.60 -10.54 -2.21
N HIS A 34 18.41 -10.23 -0.93
CA HIS A 34 19.33 -10.59 0.15
C HIS A 34 18.59 -10.57 1.48
N GLU A 35 19.24 -11.08 2.52
CA GLU A 35 18.67 -11.08 3.86
C GLU A 35 18.34 -9.64 4.32
N GLY A 36 17.19 -9.46 4.93
CA GLY A 36 16.77 -8.16 5.45
C GLY A 36 16.15 -7.22 4.42
N PHE A 37 15.83 -7.70 3.22
CA PHE A 37 15.29 -6.87 2.16
C PHE A 37 14.30 -7.66 1.29
N ALA A 38 13.07 -7.16 1.17
CA ALA A 38 12.02 -7.77 0.34
C ALA A 38 11.40 -6.73 -0.58
N GLU A 39 11.00 -7.16 -1.78
CA GLU A 39 10.40 -6.28 -2.78
C GLU A 39 9.10 -6.84 -3.34
N TRP A 40 8.11 -5.99 -3.45
CA TRP A 40 6.82 -6.29 -4.10
C TRP A 40 6.60 -5.32 -5.25
N GLU A 41 6.32 -5.85 -6.43
CA GLU A 41 5.78 -5.02 -7.51
C GLU A 41 4.28 -4.90 -7.29
N ILE A 42 3.85 -3.76 -6.76
CA ILE A 42 2.45 -3.52 -6.38
C ILE A 42 1.56 -3.47 -7.63
N ILE A 43 2.00 -2.70 -8.59
CA ILE A 43 1.47 -2.64 -9.96
C ILE A 43 2.68 -2.51 -10.87
N PRO A 44 2.60 -2.84 -12.16
CA PRO A 44 3.75 -2.73 -13.06
C PRO A 44 4.46 -1.39 -12.97
N GLY A 45 5.74 -1.43 -12.64
CA GLY A 45 6.60 -0.26 -12.52
C GLY A 45 6.55 0.45 -11.16
N CYS A 46 5.75 -0.03 -10.21
CA CYS A 46 5.65 0.57 -8.87
C CYS A 46 5.99 -0.47 -7.81
N TRP A 47 7.10 -0.26 -7.14
CA TRP A 47 7.66 -1.22 -6.18
C TRP A 47 7.62 -0.70 -4.76
N LEU A 48 7.23 -1.58 -3.83
CA LEU A 48 7.41 -1.36 -2.40
C LEU A 48 8.56 -2.24 -1.92
N GLN A 49 9.53 -1.63 -1.26
CA GLN A 49 10.66 -2.30 -0.65
C GLN A 49 10.54 -2.25 0.86
N VAL A 50 10.73 -3.38 1.50
CA VAL A 50 10.78 -3.48 2.96
C VAL A 50 12.20 -3.83 3.36
N SER A 51 12.87 -2.93 4.07
CA SER A 51 14.28 -3.06 4.43
C SER A 51 14.45 -3.01 5.94
N GLU A 52 15.26 -3.92 6.49
CA GLU A 52 15.62 -3.84 7.89
C GLU A 52 16.57 -2.66 8.11
N GLY A 53 16.30 -1.88 9.14
CA GLY A 53 17.13 -0.73 9.47
C GLY A 53 16.51 0.16 10.52
N THR A 54 17.15 1.32 10.72
CA THR A 54 16.66 2.33 11.66
C THR A 54 15.35 2.92 11.14
N THR A 55 14.32 2.90 11.96
CA THR A 55 13.00 3.41 11.61
C THR A 55 12.92 4.92 11.83
N THR A 56 12.10 5.58 11.00
CA THR A 56 11.83 7.01 11.13
C THR A 56 10.32 7.19 11.20
N GLU A 57 9.81 7.60 12.35
CA GLU A 57 8.38 7.80 12.54
C GLU A 57 7.84 8.90 11.62
N GLY A 58 6.61 8.67 11.12
CA GLY A 58 5.89 9.68 10.35
C GLY A 58 6.25 9.75 8.88
N SER A 59 7.10 8.86 8.38
CA SER A 59 7.37 8.79 6.94
C SER A 59 6.15 8.31 6.17
N GLY A 60 5.95 8.80 4.96
CA GLY A 60 4.77 8.53 4.13
C GLY A 60 3.75 9.67 4.24
N PRO A 61 2.43 9.44 4.06
CA PRO A 61 1.86 8.11 3.87
C PRO A 61 2.02 7.57 2.46
N ILE A 62 2.12 6.25 2.36
CA ILE A 62 1.88 5.57 1.10
C ILE A 62 0.44 5.06 1.14
N ARG A 63 -0.35 5.36 0.11
CA ARG A 63 -1.75 4.92 0.03
C ARG A 63 -1.97 4.08 -1.21
N PHE A 64 -2.70 2.98 -1.02
CA PHE A 64 -3.05 2.06 -2.08
C PHE A 64 -4.50 2.30 -2.52
N GLY A 65 -4.72 2.41 -3.83
CA GLY A 65 -6.05 2.47 -4.39
C GLY A 65 -6.69 1.10 -4.32
N VAL A 66 -7.85 1.02 -3.66
CA VAL A 66 -8.58 -0.24 -3.45
C VAL A 66 -10.05 -0.05 -3.82
N LEU A 67 -10.74 -1.15 -4.05
CA LEU A 67 -12.16 -1.10 -4.42
C LEU A 67 -13.06 -0.82 -3.21
N SER A 68 -12.67 -1.23 -2.01
CA SER A 68 -13.43 -1.00 -0.79
C SER A 68 -12.51 -0.89 0.43
N ILE A 69 -12.46 0.30 1.03
CA ILE A 69 -11.68 0.52 2.25
C ILE A 69 -12.27 -0.31 3.40
N GLU A 70 -13.60 -0.41 3.49
CA GLU A 70 -14.25 -1.20 4.54
C GLU A 70 -13.85 -2.67 4.48
N ASN A 71 -13.76 -3.24 3.29
CA ASN A 71 -13.33 -4.63 3.13
C ASN A 71 -11.86 -4.81 3.54
N GLU A 72 -11.00 -3.89 3.17
CA GLU A 72 -9.59 -3.92 3.57
C GLU A 72 -9.43 -3.75 5.07
N LYS A 73 -10.18 -2.83 5.67
CA LYS A 73 -10.19 -2.62 7.13
C LYS A 73 -10.61 -3.88 7.86
N SER A 74 -11.67 -4.53 7.41
CA SER A 74 -12.16 -5.78 8.00
C SER A 74 -11.12 -6.90 7.88
N ARG A 75 -10.50 -7.04 6.72
CA ARG A 75 -9.45 -8.03 6.47
C ARG A 75 -8.24 -7.80 7.38
N MET A 76 -7.79 -6.55 7.47
CA MET A 76 -6.64 -6.17 8.29
C MET A 76 -6.91 -6.39 9.79
N SER A 77 -8.12 -6.05 10.26
CA SER A 77 -8.51 -6.23 11.65
C SER A 77 -8.48 -7.69 12.09
N LYS A 78 -8.79 -8.61 11.17
CA LYS A 78 -8.80 -10.05 11.46
C LYS A 78 -7.41 -10.67 11.47
N LYS A 79 -6.50 -10.17 10.65
CA LYS A 79 -5.19 -10.78 10.42
C LYS A 79 -4.05 -10.06 11.09
N LEU A 80 -4.20 -8.76 11.32
CA LEU A 80 -3.20 -7.91 11.95
C LEU A 80 -3.83 -7.20 13.14
N ASN A 81 -3.03 -6.95 14.16
CA ASN A 81 -3.46 -6.16 15.32
C ASN A 81 -3.32 -4.67 15.00
N VAL A 82 -4.06 -4.22 13.99
CA VAL A 82 -4.09 -2.82 13.57
C VAL A 82 -5.22 -2.13 14.30
N ASP A 83 -4.91 -1.01 14.97
CA ASP A 83 -5.93 -0.20 15.61
C ASP A 83 -6.96 0.27 14.59
N SER A 84 -8.20 0.39 15.05
CA SER A 84 -9.28 0.90 14.20
C SER A 84 -8.87 2.27 13.65
N PHE A 85 -8.97 2.44 12.34
CA PHE A 85 -8.69 3.71 11.68
C PHE A 85 -9.97 4.31 11.08
N GLU A 86 -9.99 5.64 10.97
CA GLU A 86 -11.14 6.35 10.41
C GLU A 86 -11.04 6.43 8.89
N ILE A 87 -12.21 6.50 8.25
CA ILE A 87 -12.34 6.75 6.82
C ILE A 87 -12.81 8.17 6.63
N PHE A 88 -12.02 8.97 5.92
CA PHE A 88 -12.29 10.38 5.70
C PHE A 88 -12.81 10.64 4.29
N SER A 89 -13.61 11.69 4.16
CA SER A 89 -14.04 12.21 2.87
C SER A 89 -14.18 13.72 2.93
N ARG A 90 -14.05 14.37 1.77
CA ARG A 90 -14.29 15.80 1.61
C ARG A 90 -15.10 16.02 0.34
N GLU A 91 -16.00 17.00 0.37
CA GLU A 91 -16.88 17.27 -0.75
C GLU A 91 -16.13 17.54 -2.05
N GLU A 92 -15.03 18.26 -1.98
CA GLU A 92 -14.24 18.65 -3.15
C GLU A 92 -13.24 17.58 -3.63
N VAL A 93 -13.18 16.42 -2.95
CA VAL A 93 -12.22 15.36 -3.25
C VAL A 93 -12.96 14.12 -3.77
N PRO A 94 -12.56 13.55 -4.93
CA PRO A 94 -13.29 12.43 -5.54
C PRO A 94 -13.03 11.07 -4.89
N VAL A 95 -12.26 11.03 -3.83
CA VAL A 95 -11.89 9.79 -3.12
C VAL A 95 -12.17 9.89 -1.64
N ARG A 96 -12.47 8.74 -1.02
CA ARG A 96 -12.37 8.58 0.43
C ARG A 96 -10.99 8.00 0.73
N TRP A 97 -10.47 8.26 1.91
CA TRP A 97 -9.13 7.78 2.27
C TRP A 97 -9.02 7.45 3.75
N SER A 98 -7.98 6.68 4.07
CA SER A 98 -7.62 6.34 5.44
C SER A 98 -6.11 6.38 5.60
N THR A 99 -5.67 6.55 6.84
CA THR A 99 -4.25 6.47 7.19
C THR A 99 -4.11 5.77 8.52
N PHE A 100 -3.17 4.85 8.60
CA PHE A 100 -2.80 4.15 9.83
C PHE A 100 -1.29 3.92 9.81
N ASN A 101 -0.75 3.45 10.90
CA ASN A 101 0.68 3.17 10.99
C ASN A 101 0.93 1.67 10.97
N ASP A 102 2.07 1.27 10.39
CA ASP A 102 2.59 -0.06 10.63
C ASP A 102 3.21 -0.10 12.05
N PRO A 103 3.65 -1.26 12.55
CA PRO A 103 4.25 -1.34 13.88
C PRO A 103 5.51 -0.49 14.08
N TRP A 104 6.13 -0.02 13.02
CA TRP A 104 7.36 0.76 13.06
C TRP A 104 7.17 2.25 12.80
N GLY A 105 5.93 2.70 12.78
CA GLY A 105 5.59 4.11 12.60
C GLY A 105 5.57 4.59 11.15
N ASN A 106 5.72 3.70 10.17
CA ASN A 106 5.51 4.07 8.77
C ASN A 106 4.03 4.33 8.53
N ARG A 107 3.70 5.42 7.86
CA ARG A 107 2.32 5.79 7.58
C ARG A 107 1.86 5.12 6.29
N ILE A 108 0.78 4.35 6.43
CA ILE A 108 0.19 3.55 5.35
C ILE A 108 -1.29 3.93 5.25
N GLY A 109 -1.89 3.75 4.11
CA GLY A 109 -3.31 3.97 3.99
C GLY A 109 -3.90 3.42 2.70
N PHE A 110 -5.20 3.66 2.59
CA PHE A 110 -5.98 3.27 1.42
C PHE A 110 -6.75 4.46 0.91
N PHE A 111 -7.09 4.42 -0.38
CA PHE A 111 -8.09 5.32 -0.94
C PHE A 111 -9.00 4.56 -1.89
N GLU A 112 -10.21 5.05 -2.06
CA GLU A 112 -11.15 4.51 -3.05
C GLU A 112 -11.94 5.66 -3.68
N TYR A 113 -12.28 5.50 -4.95
CA TYR A 113 -13.11 6.48 -5.63
C TYR A 113 -14.56 6.39 -5.13
N ILE A 114 -15.16 7.55 -4.86
CA ILE A 114 -16.57 7.64 -4.45
C ILE A 114 -17.47 7.25 -5.61
N ASN A 115 -17.16 7.76 -6.80
CA ASN A 115 -17.92 7.44 -8.01
C ASN A 115 -17.34 6.16 -8.65
N LYS A 116 -18.11 5.07 -8.59
CA LYS A 116 -17.64 3.77 -9.09
C LYS A 116 -17.52 3.70 -10.61
N HIS A 117 -18.22 4.56 -11.32
CA HIS A 117 -18.06 4.67 -12.78
C HIS A 117 -16.70 5.31 -13.12
N GLU A 118 -16.34 6.38 -12.41
CA GLU A 118 -15.00 6.99 -12.56
C GLU A 118 -13.90 6.02 -12.20
N GLU A 119 -14.08 5.24 -11.12
CA GLU A 119 -13.13 4.21 -10.71
C GLU A 119 -12.92 3.18 -11.80
N SER A 120 -14.00 2.67 -12.37
CA SER A 120 -13.96 1.68 -13.45
C SER A 120 -13.21 2.22 -14.67
N ASN A 121 -13.51 3.46 -15.07
CA ASN A 121 -12.83 4.13 -16.18
C ASN A 121 -11.34 4.32 -15.90
N ARG A 122 -10.99 4.69 -14.66
CA ARG A 122 -9.59 4.89 -14.26
C ARG A 122 -8.81 3.59 -14.31
N VAL A 123 -9.36 2.53 -13.76
CA VAL A 123 -8.74 1.20 -13.79
C VAL A 123 -8.53 0.73 -15.23
N LYS A 124 -9.54 0.89 -16.06
CA LYS A 124 -9.47 0.55 -17.48
C LYS A 124 -8.36 1.33 -18.20
N THR A 125 -8.29 2.64 -17.98
CA THR A 125 -7.26 3.50 -18.58
C THR A 125 -5.86 3.06 -18.16
N ILE A 126 -5.67 2.76 -16.87
CA ILE A 126 -4.38 2.29 -16.35
C ILE A 126 -3.98 0.98 -17.02
N LEU A 127 -4.90 0.03 -17.15
CA LEU A 127 -4.64 -1.25 -17.78
C LEU A 127 -4.33 -1.12 -19.26
N GLU A 128 -5.03 -0.25 -19.97
CA GLU A 128 -4.78 0.01 -21.40
C GLU A 128 -3.39 0.63 -21.60
N ASN A 129 -3.02 1.60 -20.78
CA ASN A 129 -1.72 2.28 -20.88
C ASN A 129 -0.53 1.34 -20.68
N ARG A 130 -0.71 0.25 -19.94
CA ARG A 130 0.33 -0.75 -19.73
C ARG A 130 0.65 -1.57 -20.97
N LEU A 131 -0.27 -1.62 -21.92
CA LEU A 131 -0.13 -2.40 -23.15
C LEU A 131 0.52 -1.61 -24.27
N GLU A 132 0.75 -0.32 -24.09
CA GLU A 132 1.28 0.62 -25.09
C GLU A 132 2.77 0.91 -24.89
N ILE A 133 3.56 -0.13 -24.72
CA ILE A 133 5.02 0.04 -24.64
C ILE A 133 5.66 -0.32 -25.96
#